data_036f9ff52a473b154c621e14f3cd5dd8
#
_entry.id   036f9ff52a473b154c621e14f3cd5dd8
#
_cell.length_a   1.000
_cell.length_b   1.000
_cell.length_c   1.000
_cell.angle_alpha   90.00
_cell.angle_beta   90.00
_cell.angle_gamma   90.00
#
_symmetry.space_group_name_H-M   'P 1'
#
loop_
_entity.id
_entity.type
_entity.pdbx_description
1 polymer ?
#
loop_
_entity_poly.entity_id
_entity_poly.type
_entity_poly.pdbx_seq_one_letter_code
_entity_poly.pdbx_strand_id
1 'polypeptide(L)'
;KPLVHIPQLASLAMSMVSTVLKAFIEKNADLAEAVCRKDEEADNLYAEIQDELIKILTKNTNPQVSYQASRFLLIAEWMERTADHATNIGEEIIYILTGKRVKY
;
A
#
# COMPACT_ATOMS: atom_id res chain seq x y z
N LYS A 1 -16.16 2.85 -6.88
CA LYS A 1 -16.68 2.50 -5.56
C LYS A 1 -15.56 1.99 -4.66
N PRO A 2 -15.66 2.27 -3.35
CA PRO A 2 -14.58 1.86 -2.43
C PRO A 2 -14.35 0.36 -2.42
N LEU A 3 -15.43 -0.43 -2.61
CA LEU A 3 -15.34 -1.88 -2.60
C LEU A 3 -14.61 -2.45 -3.81
N VAL A 4 -14.34 -1.63 -4.83
CA VAL A 4 -13.53 -2.05 -5.98
C VAL A 4 -12.05 -1.79 -5.70
N HIS A 5 -11.73 -0.61 -5.17
CA HIS A 5 -10.34 -0.19 -4.98
C HIS A 5 -9.69 -0.79 -3.74
N ILE A 6 -10.48 -1.06 -2.69
CA ILE A 6 -9.93 -1.66 -1.46
C ILE A 6 -9.36 -3.05 -1.73
N PRO A 7 -10.08 -3.98 -2.42
CA PRO A 7 -9.47 -5.26 -2.79
C PRO A 7 -8.23 -5.11 -3.67
N GLN A 8 -8.21 -4.12 -4.55
CA GLN A 8 -7.02 -3.87 -5.38
C GLN A 8 -5.83 -3.46 -4.53
N LEU A 9 -6.03 -2.58 -3.56
CA LEU A 9 -4.96 -2.16 -2.66
C LEU A 9 -4.49 -3.33 -1.81
N ALA A 10 -5.42 -4.16 -1.31
CA ALA A 10 -5.07 -5.33 -0.51
C ALA A 10 -4.20 -6.29 -1.33
N SER A 11 -4.59 -6.58 -2.56
CA SER A 11 -3.86 -7.47 -3.45
C SER A 11 -2.47 -6.93 -3.75
N LEU A 12 -2.37 -5.62 -4.02
CA LEU A 12 -1.09 -4.98 -4.27
C LEU A 12 -0.17 -5.05 -3.05
N ALA A 13 -0.69 -4.70 -1.88
CA ALA A 13 0.10 -4.74 -0.64
C ALA A 13 0.62 -6.15 -0.35
N MET A 14 -0.22 -7.17 -0.51
CA MET A 14 0.18 -8.56 -0.32
C MET A 14 1.27 -8.97 -1.30
N SER A 15 1.13 -8.57 -2.56
CA SER A 15 2.12 -8.86 -3.60
C SER A 15 3.45 -8.20 -3.26
N MET A 16 3.43 -6.94 -2.78
CA MET A 16 4.65 -6.23 -2.42
C MET A 16 5.37 -6.92 -1.26
N VAL A 17 4.63 -7.33 -0.22
CA VAL A 17 5.22 -8.03 0.93
C VAL A 17 5.83 -9.36 0.48
N SER A 18 5.08 -10.16 -0.26
CA SER A 18 5.55 -11.46 -0.74
C SER A 18 6.81 -11.32 -1.59
N THR A 19 6.81 -10.34 -2.50
CA THR A 19 7.92 -10.14 -3.42
C THR A 19 9.16 -9.60 -2.69
N VAL A 20 8.99 -8.69 -1.74
CA VAL A 20 10.14 -8.15 -1.00
C VAL A 20 10.79 -9.21 -0.12
N LEU A 21 10.00 -10.12 0.46
CA LEU A 21 10.56 -11.22 1.23
C LEU A 21 11.34 -12.17 0.31
N LYS A 22 10.83 -12.43 -0.88
CA LYS A 22 11.55 -13.22 -1.88
C LYS A 22 12.85 -12.54 -2.29
N ALA A 23 12.81 -11.23 -2.50
CA ALA A 23 14.01 -10.46 -2.85
C ALA A 23 15.07 -10.58 -1.76
N PHE A 24 14.65 -10.54 -0.51
CA PHE A 24 15.57 -10.69 0.62
C PHE A 24 16.21 -12.07 0.65
N ILE A 25 15.39 -13.12 0.52
CA ILE A 25 15.87 -14.51 0.58
C ILE A 25 16.81 -14.79 -0.59
N GLU A 26 16.50 -14.30 -1.79
CA GLU A 26 17.28 -14.55 -2.99
C GLU A 26 18.43 -13.56 -3.20
N LYS A 27 18.55 -12.55 -2.34
CA LYS A 27 19.55 -11.49 -2.46
C LYS A 27 19.45 -10.82 -3.83
N ASN A 28 18.23 -10.44 -4.21
CA ASN A 28 17.92 -9.93 -5.54
C ASN A 28 17.55 -8.43 -5.46
N ALA A 29 18.52 -7.57 -5.78
CA ALA A 29 18.31 -6.12 -5.71
C ALA A 29 17.30 -5.64 -6.75
N ASP A 30 17.30 -6.24 -7.94
CA ASP A 30 16.35 -5.85 -8.99
C ASP A 30 14.91 -6.14 -8.57
N LEU A 31 14.70 -7.27 -7.92
CA LEU A 31 13.38 -7.62 -7.41
C LEU A 31 12.94 -6.68 -6.31
N ALA A 32 13.88 -6.28 -5.42
CA ALA A 32 13.61 -5.30 -4.39
C ALA A 32 13.22 -3.94 -5.00
N GLU A 33 13.91 -3.53 -6.06
CA GLU A 33 13.60 -2.30 -6.75
C GLU A 33 12.20 -2.37 -7.39
N ALA A 34 11.83 -3.52 -7.95
CA ALA A 34 10.50 -3.70 -8.53
C ALA A 34 9.40 -3.48 -7.50
N VAL A 35 9.63 -3.93 -6.24
CA VAL A 35 8.68 -3.67 -5.15
C VAL A 35 8.60 -2.18 -4.85
N CYS A 36 9.74 -1.51 -4.74
CA CYS A 36 9.78 -0.08 -4.42
C CYS A 36 9.04 0.75 -5.47
N ARG A 37 9.11 0.36 -6.73
CA ARG A 37 8.42 1.08 -7.81
C ARG A 37 6.91 0.94 -7.75
N LYS A 38 6.39 -0.05 -7.00
CA LYS A 38 4.95 -0.20 -6.79
C LYS A 38 4.40 0.74 -5.73
N ASP A 39 5.26 1.41 -4.99
CA ASP A 39 4.83 2.30 -3.89
C ASP A 39 3.92 3.41 -4.38
N GLU A 40 4.23 3.99 -5.54
CA GLU A 40 3.41 5.05 -6.12
C GLU A 40 2.01 4.55 -6.47
N GLU A 41 1.91 3.34 -6.99
CA GLU A 41 0.61 2.74 -7.31
C GLU A 41 -0.23 2.54 -6.05
N ALA A 42 0.41 2.07 -4.96
CA ALA A 42 -0.28 1.90 -3.68
C ALA A 42 -0.77 3.23 -3.13
N ASP A 43 0.07 4.27 -3.21
CA ASP A 43 -0.31 5.61 -2.77
C ASP A 43 -1.49 6.15 -3.57
N ASN A 44 -1.49 5.94 -4.87
CA ASN A 44 -2.56 6.42 -5.75
C ASN A 44 -3.88 5.68 -5.45
N LEU A 45 -3.83 4.37 -5.24
CA LEU A 45 -5.01 3.60 -4.87
C LEU A 45 -5.56 4.06 -3.52
N TYR A 46 -4.69 4.29 -2.55
CA TYR A 46 -5.12 4.77 -1.25
C TYR A 46 -5.79 6.14 -1.36
N ALA A 47 -5.22 7.04 -2.17
CA ALA A 47 -5.80 8.37 -2.37
C ALA A 47 -7.19 8.29 -2.99
N GLU A 48 -7.40 7.38 -3.95
CA GLU A 48 -8.72 7.17 -4.56
C GLU A 48 -9.73 6.65 -3.53
N ILE A 49 -9.32 5.66 -2.73
CA ILE A 49 -10.17 5.07 -1.68
C ILE A 49 -10.55 6.15 -0.67
N GLN A 50 -9.56 6.93 -0.23
CA GLN A 50 -9.77 8.00 0.74
C GLN A 50 -10.79 9.02 0.21
N ASP A 51 -10.62 9.43 -1.04
CA ASP A 51 -11.53 10.39 -1.67
C ASP A 51 -12.96 9.86 -1.75
N GLU A 52 -13.11 8.60 -2.16
CA GLU A 52 -14.43 7.97 -2.27
C GLU A 52 -15.12 7.85 -0.91
N LEU A 53 -14.37 7.44 0.11
CA LEU A 53 -14.95 7.25 1.45
C LEU A 53 -15.28 8.60 2.10
N ILE A 54 -14.45 9.61 1.88
CA ILE A 54 -14.74 10.96 2.40
C ILE A 54 -16.01 11.50 1.77
N LYS A 55 -16.22 11.27 0.47
CA LYS A 55 -17.47 11.69 -0.19
C LYS A 55 -18.68 11.00 0.43
N ILE A 56 -18.57 9.72 0.78
CA ILE A 56 -19.66 9.02 1.47
C ILE A 56 -19.91 9.66 2.83
N LEU A 57 -18.84 9.93 3.60
CA LEU A 57 -18.96 10.53 4.92
C LEU A 57 -19.60 11.91 4.90
N THR A 58 -19.30 12.71 3.88
CA THR A 58 -19.81 14.09 3.80
C THR A 58 -21.21 14.19 3.23
N LYS A 59 -21.64 13.21 2.43
CA LYS A 59 -22.95 13.27 1.76
C LYS A 59 -24.03 12.44 2.44
N ASN A 60 -23.67 11.62 3.39
CA ASN A 60 -24.57 10.66 4.00
C ASN A 60 -24.95 11.10 5.40
N THR A 61 -26.24 11.01 5.74
CA THR A 61 -26.74 11.34 7.06
C THR A 61 -27.02 10.11 7.92
N ASN A 62 -26.84 8.90 7.36
CA ASN A 62 -27.06 7.66 8.08
C ASN A 62 -25.84 7.32 8.94
N PRO A 63 -25.98 7.32 10.28
CA PRO A 63 -24.82 7.06 11.14
C PRO A 63 -24.16 5.71 10.92
N GLN A 64 -24.93 4.69 10.56
CA GLN A 64 -24.37 3.36 10.34
C GLN A 64 -23.50 3.31 9.09
N VAL A 65 -23.93 3.98 8.01
CA VAL A 65 -23.14 4.08 6.79
C VAL A 65 -21.85 4.85 7.06
N SER A 66 -21.94 5.96 7.81
CA SER A 66 -20.76 6.74 8.18
C SER A 66 -19.79 5.93 9.01
N TYR A 67 -20.31 5.14 9.95
CA TYR A 67 -19.46 4.30 10.79
C TYR A 67 -18.72 3.26 9.94
N GLN A 68 -19.43 2.60 9.02
CA GLN A 68 -18.80 1.60 8.14
C GLN A 68 -17.75 2.24 7.23
N ALA A 69 -18.05 3.42 6.68
CA ALA A 69 -17.09 4.12 5.81
C ALA A 69 -15.83 4.46 6.59
N SER A 70 -15.95 4.89 7.86
CA SER A 70 -14.79 5.21 8.68
C SER A 70 -13.94 3.96 8.96
N ARG A 71 -14.59 2.80 9.14
CA ARG A 71 -13.88 1.54 9.35
C ARG A 71 -13.13 1.09 8.09
N PHE A 72 -13.75 1.24 6.93
CA PHE A 72 -13.08 0.94 5.67
C PHE A 72 -11.88 1.87 5.43
N LEU A 73 -12.01 3.14 5.82
CA LEU A 73 -10.90 4.08 5.69
C LEU A 73 -9.71 3.64 6.55
N LEU A 74 -9.98 3.18 7.77
CA LEU A 74 -8.93 2.68 8.65
C LEU A 74 -8.25 1.43 8.06
N ILE A 75 -9.03 0.51 7.50
CA ILE A 75 -8.47 -0.69 6.85
C ILE A 75 -7.58 -0.28 5.68
N ALA A 76 -8.04 0.66 4.87
CA ALA A 76 -7.26 1.13 3.72
C ALA A 76 -5.95 1.78 4.17
N GLU A 77 -5.99 2.54 5.26
CA GLU A 77 -4.80 3.16 5.83
C GLU A 77 -3.77 2.11 6.25
N TRP A 78 -4.22 1.04 6.90
CA TRP A 78 -3.33 -0.04 7.32
C TRP A 78 -2.74 -0.78 6.12
N MET A 79 -3.52 -0.95 5.04
CA MET A 79 -3.01 -1.58 3.83
C MET A 79 -1.94 -0.72 3.16
N GLU A 80 -2.15 0.58 3.12
CA GLU A 80 -1.18 1.53 2.57
C GLU A 80 0.11 1.49 3.39
N ARG A 81 -0.01 1.45 4.72
CA ARG A 81 1.16 1.36 5.60
C ARG A 81 1.90 0.04 5.42
N THR A 82 1.18 -1.05 5.16
CA THR A 82 1.80 -2.35 4.85
C THR A 82 2.64 -2.25 3.58
N ALA A 83 2.09 -1.62 2.53
CA ALA A 83 2.82 -1.39 1.29
C ALA A 83 4.06 -0.52 1.53
N ASP A 84 3.91 0.52 2.35
CA ASP A 84 5.02 1.41 2.69
C ASP A 84 6.14 0.66 3.41
N HIS A 85 5.79 -0.23 4.33
CA HIS A 85 6.79 -1.06 5.01
C HIS A 85 7.51 -1.99 4.03
N ALA A 86 6.79 -2.55 3.05
CA ALA A 86 7.43 -3.38 2.03
C ALA A 86 8.44 -2.56 1.23
N THR A 87 8.11 -1.30 0.90
CA THR A 87 9.03 -0.40 0.22
C THR A 87 10.26 -0.12 1.09
N ASN A 88 10.05 0.13 2.38
CA ASN A 88 11.14 0.38 3.31
C ASN A 88 12.10 -0.81 3.36
N ILE A 89 11.55 -2.02 3.40
CA ILE A 89 12.37 -3.24 3.38
C ILE A 89 13.13 -3.33 2.06
N GLY A 90 12.47 -3.02 0.94
CA GLY A 90 13.12 -3.04 -0.37
C GLY A 90 14.29 -2.08 -0.45
N GLU A 91 14.12 -0.88 0.10
CA GLU A 91 15.20 0.12 0.14
C GLU A 91 16.40 -0.38 0.94
N GLU A 92 16.15 -1.05 2.08
CA GLU A 92 17.23 -1.61 2.89
C GLU A 92 17.92 -2.78 2.18
N ILE A 93 17.18 -3.62 1.48
CA ILE A 93 17.76 -4.71 0.69
C ILE A 93 18.71 -4.15 -0.36
N ILE A 94 18.26 -3.12 -1.08
CA ILE A 94 19.11 -2.48 -2.11
C ILE A 94 20.38 -1.93 -1.46
N TYR A 95 20.25 -1.29 -0.31
CA TYR A 95 21.42 -0.74 0.38
C TYR A 95 22.39 -1.84 0.80
N ILE A 96 21.88 -2.93 1.38
CA ILE A 96 22.71 -4.05 1.82
C ILE A 96 23.46 -4.67 0.64
N LEU A 97 22.80 -4.80 -0.51
CA LEU A 97 23.38 -5.51 -1.65
C LEU A 97 24.24 -4.62 -2.53
N THR A 98 23.96 -3.33 -2.60
CA THR A 98 24.65 -2.43 -3.54
C THR A 98 25.49 -1.36 -2.85
N GLY A 99 25.28 -1.11 -1.56
CA GLY A 99 25.92 -0.01 -0.84
C GLY A 99 25.35 1.37 -1.16
N LYS A 100 24.27 1.42 -1.94
CA LYS A 100 23.67 2.69 -2.33
C LYS A 100 22.34 2.92 -1.62
N ARG A 101 22.19 4.08 -0.98
CA ARG A 101 20.93 4.52 -0.39
C ARG A 101 20.00 5.02 -1.49
N VAL A 102 18.81 4.44 -1.56
CA VAL A 102 17.77 4.91 -2.47
C VAL A 102 16.53 5.23 -1.65
N LYS A 103 15.68 6.12 -2.17
CA LYS A 103 14.46 6.54 -1.50
C LYS A 103 13.35 6.63 -2.54
N TYR A 104 12.25 5.94 -2.32
CA TYR A 104 11.08 5.93 -3.21
C TYR A 104 9.84 6.59 -2.53
#